data_a0bd322dd6b1fae14e047677318c4b52
#
_entry.id   a0bd322dd6b1fae14e047677318c4b52
#
_cell.length_a   1.000
_cell.length_b   1.000
_cell.length_c   1.000
_cell.angle_alpha   90.00
_cell.angle_beta   90.00
_cell.angle_gamma   90.00
#
_symmetry.space_group_name_H-M   'P 1'
#
loop_
_entity.id
_entity.type
_entity.pdbx_description
1 polymer ?
#
loop_
_entity_poly.entity_id
_entity_poly.type
_entity_poly.pdbx_seq_one_letter_code
_entity_poly.pdbx_strand_id
1 'polypeptide(L)'
;MKEVIIENNSFEENLLPQQKELVKNKYNLIIRFIIIILIIVILKQSYQKKEDKGPFNKTNKINIDYVRRQYSSFMDSLPYYNHTYITNKTIFWCWFQGFDTIPKLALAGLNSIKQNLKDYNIIILNETNINEYVDIPRFIIYKYKKHMFNRTHFSDILRLELLNKYGGTWIDASVLITKYDPRLYNNILFFFGERKSEGCVGSSWFITSEKGSPILRTALDLLYEYWKRNHELCNYYLLHLFIKMACDKYNADYKKVLFESNIPPHVLQSQLKNKFNETLYNEILEKSSVHKLTVHIPDNEFEKNTFYCHIIDEYYPK
;
A
#
# COMPACT_ATOMS: atom_id res chain seq x y z
N MET A 1 -23.41 -16.20 51.72
CA MET A 1 -23.66 -14.79 51.41
C MET A 1 -24.67 -14.11 52.30
N LYS A 2 -25.66 -14.81 52.89
CA LYS A 2 -26.65 -14.20 53.84
C LYS A 2 -26.09 -13.98 55.26
N GLU A 3 -25.18 -14.80 55.74
CA GLU A 3 -24.59 -14.66 57.12
C GLU A 3 -23.61 -13.47 57.22
N VAL A 4 -22.84 -13.17 56.16
CA VAL A 4 -21.88 -12.07 56.18
C VAL A 4 -22.58 -10.67 56.12
N ILE A 5 -23.83 -10.63 55.65
CA ILE A 5 -24.61 -9.36 55.60
C ILE A 5 -25.22 -9.02 56.97
N ILE A 6 -25.49 -10.03 57.80
CA ILE A 6 -26.12 -9.83 59.14
C ILE A 6 -25.08 -9.34 60.15
N GLU A 7 -23.84 -9.81 60.10
CA GLU A 7 -22.78 -9.33 61.00
C GLU A 7 -22.34 -7.89 60.74
N ASN A 8 -22.39 -7.43 59.47
CA ASN A 8 -22.03 -6.05 59.15
C ASN A 8 -23.06 -4.98 59.62
N ASN A 9 -24.34 -5.32 59.70
CA ASN A 9 -25.37 -4.37 60.18
C ASN A 9 -25.25 -4.09 61.67
N SER A 10 -24.81 -5.06 62.53
CA SER A 10 -24.63 -4.87 63.96
C SER A 10 -23.40 -4.02 64.32
N PHE A 11 -22.39 -3.97 63.42
CA PHE A 11 -21.19 -3.17 63.67
C PHE A 11 -21.39 -1.67 63.35
N GLU A 12 -22.21 -1.33 62.36
CA GLU A 12 -22.52 0.08 62.01
C GLU A 12 -23.46 0.78 63.00
N GLU A 13 -24.35 0.06 63.71
CA GLU A 13 -25.27 0.65 64.66
C GLU A 13 -24.58 1.21 65.94
N ASN A 14 -23.43 0.65 66.31
CA ASN A 14 -22.69 1.03 67.51
C ASN A 14 -21.63 2.13 67.33
N LEU A 15 -21.46 2.65 66.14
CA LEU A 15 -20.48 3.70 65.86
C LEU A 15 -21.03 5.11 66.19
N LEU A 16 -20.18 5.93 66.79
CA LEU A 16 -20.48 7.36 67.00
C LEU A 16 -20.69 8.06 65.62
N PRO A 17 -21.52 9.14 65.56
CA PRO A 17 -21.82 9.84 64.31
C PRO A 17 -20.58 10.20 63.49
N GLN A 18 -19.51 10.67 64.14
CA GLN A 18 -18.23 10.99 63.47
C GLN A 18 -17.52 9.77 62.90
N GLN A 19 -17.64 8.61 63.54
CA GLN A 19 -17.07 7.36 63.05
C GLN A 19 -17.84 6.81 61.84
N LYS A 20 -19.20 6.96 61.84
CA LYS A 20 -20.04 6.61 60.66
C LYS A 20 -19.66 7.40 59.44
N GLU A 21 -19.42 8.70 59.61
CA GLU A 21 -19.02 9.59 58.51
C GLU A 21 -17.61 9.23 57.98
N LEU A 22 -16.68 8.85 58.87
CA LEU A 22 -15.33 8.44 58.49
C LEU A 22 -15.35 7.12 57.71
N VAL A 23 -16.16 6.16 58.13
CA VAL A 23 -16.36 4.87 57.44
C VAL A 23 -16.99 5.12 56.07
N LYS A 24 -18.04 5.92 55.97
CA LYS A 24 -18.70 6.30 54.71
C LYS A 24 -17.74 6.97 53.73
N ASN A 25 -16.92 7.89 54.21
CA ASN A 25 -15.91 8.56 53.40
C ASN A 25 -14.83 7.58 52.90
N LYS A 26 -14.42 6.64 53.76
CA LYS A 26 -13.46 5.58 53.40
C LYS A 26 -14.01 4.61 52.30
N TYR A 27 -15.31 4.21 52.44
CA TYR A 27 -15.99 3.40 51.42
C TYR A 27 -16.15 4.17 50.11
N ASN A 28 -16.52 5.43 50.14
CA ASN A 28 -16.62 6.27 48.94
C ASN A 28 -15.26 6.41 48.24
N LEU A 29 -14.17 6.51 48.99
CA LEU A 29 -12.81 6.57 48.44
C LEU A 29 -12.43 5.26 47.78
N ILE A 30 -12.72 4.12 48.39
CA ILE A 30 -12.47 2.78 47.85
C ILE A 30 -13.28 2.58 46.56
N ILE A 31 -14.55 2.93 46.55
CA ILE A 31 -15.41 2.83 45.37
C ILE A 31 -14.86 3.68 44.22
N ARG A 32 -14.47 4.95 44.50
CA ARG A 32 -13.82 5.81 43.49
C ARG A 32 -12.54 5.21 42.94
N PHE A 33 -11.73 4.59 43.79
CA PHE A 33 -10.50 3.94 43.39
C PHE A 33 -10.75 2.70 42.49
N ILE A 34 -11.76 1.90 42.82
CA ILE A 34 -12.20 0.75 42.00
C ILE A 34 -12.73 1.23 40.65
N ILE A 35 -13.53 2.30 40.62
CA ILE A 35 -14.02 2.86 39.35
C ILE A 35 -12.88 3.38 38.48
N ILE A 36 -11.88 4.03 39.06
CA ILE A 36 -10.69 4.50 38.31
C ILE A 36 -9.93 3.31 37.72
N ILE A 37 -9.72 2.24 38.50
CA ILE A 37 -9.06 1.02 38.03
C ILE A 37 -9.86 0.38 36.88
N LEU A 38 -11.18 0.29 37.01
CA LEU A 38 -12.05 -0.25 35.95
C LEU A 38 -11.98 0.61 34.68
N ILE A 39 -11.98 1.93 34.81
CA ILE A 39 -11.81 2.84 33.67
C ILE A 39 -10.45 2.63 33.01
N ILE A 40 -9.37 2.49 33.79
CA ILE A 40 -8.02 2.24 33.26
C ILE A 40 -7.97 0.89 32.54
N VAL A 41 -8.61 -0.16 33.11
CA VAL A 41 -8.68 -1.48 32.45
C VAL A 41 -9.48 -1.42 31.17
N ILE A 42 -10.63 -0.73 31.15
CA ILE A 42 -11.46 -0.56 29.95
C ILE A 42 -10.70 0.25 28.89
N LEU A 43 -10.03 1.34 29.27
CA LEU A 43 -9.21 2.14 28.38
C LEU A 43 -8.03 1.32 27.83
N LYS A 44 -7.38 0.50 28.66
CA LYS A 44 -6.29 -0.37 28.27
C LYS A 44 -6.76 -1.49 27.32
N GLN A 45 -7.92 -2.07 27.55
CA GLN A 45 -8.55 -3.06 26.67
C GLN A 45 -9.02 -2.41 25.35
N SER A 46 -9.60 -1.23 25.40
CA SER A 46 -9.98 -0.46 24.20
C SER A 46 -8.77 -0.04 23.38
N TYR A 47 -7.67 0.30 24.06
CA TYR A 47 -6.40 0.64 23.44
C TYR A 47 -5.75 -0.59 22.79
N GLN A 48 -5.70 -1.73 23.49
CA GLN A 48 -5.23 -3.02 22.93
C GLN A 48 -6.11 -3.51 21.76
N LYS A 49 -7.44 -3.33 21.86
CA LYS A 49 -8.36 -3.68 20.79
C LYS A 49 -8.20 -2.79 19.55
N LYS A 50 -7.66 -1.56 19.72
CA LYS A 50 -7.29 -0.66 18.62
C LYS A 50 -5.93 -1.04 18.01
N GLU A 51 -5.04 -1.68 18.78
CA GLU A 51 -3.73 -2.17 18.31
C GLU A 51 -3.81 -3.49 17.56
N ASP A 52 -4.77 -4.36 17.89
CA ASP A 52 -4.99 -5.64 17.21
C ASP A 52 -5.76 -5.54 15.89
N LYS A 53 -6.12 -4.33 15.46
CA LYS A 53 -6.81 -4.09 14.20
C LYS A 53 -5.82 -4.03 13.04
N GLY A 54 -5.44 -5.20 12.52
CA GLY A 54 -4.78 -5.33 11.24
C GLY A 54 -3.38 -5.95 11.31
N PRO A 55 -2.75 -6.19 10.15
CA PRO A 55 -1.41 -6.79 10.04
C PRO A 55 -0.26 -5.83 10.41
N PHE A 56 -0.57 -4.64 10.92
CA PHE A 56 0.42 -3.65 11.39
C PHE A 56 0.35 -3.46 12.89
N ASN A 57 1.51 -3.33 13.52
CA ASN A 57 1.65 -2.85 14.89
C ASN A 57 1.85 -1.32 14.91
N LYS A 58 1.91 -0.70 16.09
CA LYS A 58 2.17 0.75 16.30
C LYS A 58 3.42 1.30 15.61
N THR A 59 4.36 0.45 15.23
CA THR A 59 5.62 0.82 14.59
C THR A 59 5.55 0.76 13.07
N ASN A 60 4.34 0.65 12.48
CA ASN A 60 4.14 0.43 11.04
C ASN A 60 4.90 -0.80 10.49
N LYS A 61 5.35 -1.71 11.35
CA LYS A 61 5.89 -2.98 10.89
C LYS A 61 4.79 -3.81 10.27
N ILE A 62 5.04 -4.23 9.05
CA ILE A 62 4.16 -5.12 8.31
C ILE A 62 4.14 -6.46 9.03
N ASN A 63 2.98 -6.89 9.51
CA ASN A 63 2.83 -8.20 10.11
C ASN A 63 2.42 -9.23 9.06
N ILE A 64 3.41 -9.73 8.31
CA ILE A 64 3.20 -10.77 7.30
C ILE A 64 2.60 -12.05 7.91
N ASP A 65 2.92 -12.36 9.17
CA ASP A 65 2.44 -13.57 9.83
C ASP A 65 0.93 -13.55 10.06
N TYR A 66 0.34 -12.38 10.32
CA TYR A 66 -1.11 -12.24 10.39
C TYR A 66 -1.75 -12.64 9.06
N VAL A 67 -1.26 -12.07 7.95
CA VAL A 67 -1.80 -12.33 6.61
C VAL A 67 -1.59 -13.79 6.22
N ARG A 68 -0.43 -14.39 6.52
CA ARG A 68 -0.16 -15.81 6.30
C ARG A 68 -1.15 -16.70 7.05
N ARG A 69 -1.37 -16.48 8.35
CA ARG A 69 -2.35 -17.28 9.13
C ARG A 69 -3.75 -17.24 8.52
N GLN A 70 -4.16 -16.10 7.96
CA GLN A 70 -5.51 -15.95 7.41
C GLN A 70 -5.67 -16.53 6.00
N TYR A 71 -4.61 -16.52 5.18
CA TYR A 71 -4.73 -16.77 3.75
C TYR A 71 -3.85 -17.92 3.23
N SER A 72 -2.97 -18.55 4.03
CA SER A 72 -2.14 -19.65 3.57
C SER A 72 -2.95 -20.84 3.07
N SER A 73 -3.97 -21.28 3.82
CA SER A 73 -4.81 -22.41 3.38
C SER A 73 -5.49 -22.14 2.04
N PHE A 74 -5.96 -20.90 1.80
CA PHE A 74 -6.52 -20.54 0.51
C PHE A 74 -5.43 -20.53 -0.57
N MET A 75 -4.28 -19.94 -0.31
CA MET A 75 -3.15 -19.92 -1.25
C MET A 75 -2.71 -21.33 -1.61
N ASP A 76 -2.67 -22.25 -0.65
CA ASP A 76 -2.27 -23.66 -0.87
C ASP A 76 -3.31 -24.43 -1.70
N SER A 77 -4.59 -24.04 -1.62
CA SER A 77 -5.67 -24.60 -2.45
C SER A 77 -5.65 -24.12 -3.89
N LEU A 78 -4.95 -23.01 -4.20
CA LEU A 78 -4.83 -22.52 -5.57
C LEU A 78 -3.97 -23.47 -6.42
N PRO A 79 -4.30 -23.63 -7.72
CA PRO A 79 -3.49 -24.40 -8.64
C PRO A 79 -2.06 -23.85 -8.69
N TYR A 80 -1.11 -24.67 -9.08
CA TYR A 80 0.22 -24.20 -9.41
C TYR A 80 0.18 -23.63 -10.82
N TYR A 81 0.33 -22.30 -10.94
CA TYR A 81 0.38 -21.62 -12.23
C TYR A 81 1.75 -21.80 -12.88
N ASN A 82 1.77 -21.91 -14.22
CA ASN A 82 2.98 -22.04 -14.99
C ASN A 82 3.32 -20.71 -15.67
N HIS A 83 4.61 -20.50 -15.91
CA HIS A 83 5.11 -19.40 -16.72
C HIS A 83 4.65 -19.55 -18.17
N THR A 84 4.27 -18.44 -18.79
CA THR A 84 3.98 -18.40 -20.23
C THR A 84 5.20 -17.97 -21.04
N TYR A 85 6.15 -17.26 -20.40
CA TYR A 85 7.31 -16.61 -21.03
C TYR A 85 6.93 -15.62 -22.14
N ILE A 86 5.66 -15.20 -22.20
CA ILE A 86 5.16 -14.25 -23.18
C ILE A 86 5.31 -12.85 -22.59
N THR A 87 6.26 -12.09 -23.13
CA THR A 87 6.46 -10.68 -22.81
C THR A 87 5.99 -9.81 -23.97
N ASN A 88 5.67 -8.56 -23.72
CA ASN A 88 5.32 -7.60 -24.74
C ASN A 88 5.84 -6.20 -24.41
N LYS A 89 5.85 -5.32 -25.41
CA LYS A 89 6.26 -3.93 -25.29
C LYS A 89 5.03 -3.03 -25.05
N THR A 90 4.25 -3.34 -24.00
CA THR A 90 3.08 -2.53 -23.61
C THR A 90 3.33 -1.88 -22.25
N ILE A 91 3.06 -0.59 -22.19
CA ILE A 91 3.08 0.21 -20.95
C ILE A 91 1.64 0.53 -20.58
N PHE A 92 1.26 0.22 -19.33
CA PHE A 92 0.00 0.63 -18.75
C PHE A 92 0.23 1.80 -17.80
N TRP A 93 -0.45 2.92 -18.07
CA TRP A 93 -0.44 4.12 -17.25
C TRP A 93 -1.89 4.53 -16.94
N CYS A 94 -2.19 4.92 -15.72
CA CYS A 94 -3.56 5.22 -15.32
C CYS A 94 -3.69 6.52 -14.54
N TRP A 95 -4.67 7.34 -14.96
CA TRP A 95 -5.18 8.46 -14.17
C TRP A 95 -6.70 8.39 -14.14
N PHE A 96 -7.26 7.91 -13.02
CA PHE A 96 -8.69 7.57 -12.90
C PHE A 96 -9.63 8.74 -13.20
N GLN A 97 -9.25 9.95 -12.80
CA GLN A 97 -10.10 11.15 -12.85
C GLN A 97 -10.25 11.76 -14.26
N GLY A 98 -9.56 11.22 -15.25
CA GLY A 98 -9.58 11.72 -16.62
C GLY A 98 -8.51 12.79 -16.92
N PHE A 99 -8.27 13.02 -18.20
CA PHE A 99 -7.14 13.82 -18.70
C PHE A 99 -7.12 15.26 -18.18
N ASP A 100 -8.28 15.90 -18.08
CA ASP A 100 -8.38 17.32 -17.71
C ASP A 100 -7.96 17.60 -16.26
N THR A 101 -7.79 16.56 -15.46
CA THR A 101 -7.44 16.65 -14.03
C THR A 101 -6.02 16.19 -13.73
N ILE A 102 -5.22 15.86 -14.75
CA ILE A 102 -3.86 15.37 -14.56
C ILE A 102 -2.97 16.49 -14.02
N PRO A 103 -2.33 16.32 -12.84
CA PRO A 103 -1.33 17.27 -12.34
C PRO A 103 -0.17 17.44 -13.32
N LYS A 104 0.42 18.62 -13.39
CA LYS A 104 1.52 18.91 -14.33
C LYS A 104 2.66 17.92 -14.22
N LEU A 105 3.04 17.55 -12.99
CA LEU A 105 4.12 16.59 -12.77
C LEU A 105 3.78 15.19 -13.29
N ALA A 106 2.52 14.75 -13.16
CA ALA A 106 2.07 13.47 -13.73
C ALA A 106 2.05 13.51 -15.26
N LEU A 107 1.65 14.65 -15.85
CA LEU A 107 1.68 14.82 -17.31
C LEU A 107 3.11 14.89 -17.84
N ALA A 108 4.03 15.56 -17.13
CA ALA A 108 5.46 15.52 -17.42
C ALA A 108 6.00 14.07 -17.37
N GLY A 109 5.60 13.28 -16.35
CA GLY A 109 5.91 11.85 -16.25
C GLY A 109 5.40 11.06 -17.45
N LEU A 110 4.14 11.24 -17.86
CA LEU A 110 3.59 10.57 -19.05
C LEU A 110 4.36 10.94 -20.33
N ASN A 111 4.73 12.23 -20.50
CA ASN A 111 5.50 12.66 -21.66
C ASN A 111 6.93 12.08 -21.63
N SER A 112 7.57 12.01 -20.48
CA SER A 112 8.87 11.36 -20.35
C SER A 112 8.82 9.89 -20.79
N ILE A 113 7.73 9.17 -20.44
CA ILE A 113 7.49 7.79 -20.91
C ILE A 113 7.41 7.77 -22.45
N LYS A 114 6.60 8.66 -23.05
CA LYS A 114 6.46 8.75 -24.53
C LYS A 114 7.77 9.07 -25.23
N GLN A 115 8.60 9.94 -24.64
CA GLN A 115 9.88 10.35 -25.23
C GLN A 115 10.93 9.24 -25.17
N ASN A 116 10.99 8.50 -24.05
CA ASN A 116 12.04 7.52 -23.79
C ASN A 116 11.68 6.08 -24.20
N LEU A 117 10.38 5.76 -24.32
CA LEU A 117 9.86 4.43 -24.66
C LEU A 117 9.12 4.43 -26.01
N LYS A 118 9.72 4.99 -27.05
CA LYS A 118 9.09 5.22 -28.37
C LYS A 118 8.61 3.92 -29.04
N ASP A 119 9.27 2.80 -28.78
CA ASP A 119 8.95 1.49 -29.36
C ASP A 119 7.88 0.72 -28.56
N TYR A 120 7.31 1.35 -27.52
CA TYR A 120 6.32 0.74 -26.66
C TYR A 120 4.92 1.22 -27.00
N ASN A 121 3.95 0.30 -26.94
CA ASN A 121 2.53 0.65 -27.00
C ASN A 121 2.09 1.18 -25.63
N ILE A 122 1.80 2.49 -25.54
CA ILE A 122 1.43 3.13 -24.30
C ILE A 122 -0.10 3.22 -24.20
N ILE A 123 -0.67 2.41 -23.30
CA ILE A 123 -2.11 2.38 -23.01
C ILE A 123 -2.37 3.31 -21.82
N ILE A 124 -3.16 4.36 -22.10
CA ILE A 124 -3.52 5.34 -21.08
C ILE A 124 -4.95 5.07 -20.61
N LEU A 125 -5.08 4.79 -19.32
CA LEU A 125 -6.31 4.33 -18.69
C LEU A 125 -6.92 5.41 -17.79
N ASN A 126 -8.25 5.38 -17.71
CA ASN A 126 -9.06 6.14 -16.77
C ASN A 126 -10.33 5.35 -16.40
N GLU A 127 -11.17 5.87 -15.50
CA GLU A 127 -12.40 5.17 -15.09
C GLU A 127 -13.36 4.82 -16.24
N THR A 128 -13.31 5.53 -17.39
CA THR A 128 -14.26 5.32 -18.49
C THR A 128 -13.84 4.19 -19.45
N ASN A 129 -12.52 3.93 -19.61
CA ASN A 129 -12.02 2.98 -20.60
C ASN A 129 -11.43 1.68 -20.02
N ILE A 130 -11.32 1.55 -18.69
CA ILE A 130 -10.77 0.33 -18.03
C ILE A 130 -11.47 -0.94 -18.50
N ASN A 131 -12.80 -0.89 -18.66
CA ASN A 131 -13.62 -2.05 -19.04
C ASN A 131 -13.37 -2.54 -20.48
N GLU A 132 -12.70 -1.75 -21.32
CA GLU A 132 -12.29 -2.17 -22.67
C GLU A 132 -11.10 -3.14 -22.61
N TYR A 133 -10.33 -3.09 -21.51
CA TYR A 133 -9.10 -3.88 -21.34
C TYR A 133 -9.28 -5.06 -20.41
N VAL A 134 -10.00 -4.90 -19.29
CA VAL A 134 -10.14 -5.94 -18.26
C VAL A 134 -11.57 -6.04 -17.73
N ASP A 135 -11.95 -7.27 -17.37
CA ASP A 135 -13.24 -7.58 -16.73
C ASP A 135 -13.04 -7.74 -15.22
N ILE A 136 -13.08 -6.63 -14.51
CA ILE A 136 -12.94 -6.66 -13.06
C ILE A 136 -14.22 -7.25 -12.44
N PRO A 137 -14.12 -8.23 -11.52
CA PRO A 137 -15.29 -8.90 -10.92
C PRO A 137 -16.29 -7.92 -10.32
N ARG A 138 -17.59 -8.19 -10.53
CA ARG A 138 -18.69 -7.31 -10.11
C ARG A 138 -18.65 -6.96 -8.62
N PHE A 139 -18.23 -7.91 -7.75
CA PHE A 139 -18.14 -7.65 -6.31
C PHE A 139 -17.03 -6.63 -5.97
N ILE A 140 -15.93 -6.58 -6.72
CA ILE A 140 -14.87 -5.57 -6.59
C ILE A 140 -15.41 -4.20 -7.00
N ILE A 141 -16.06 -4.11 -8.16
CA ILE A 141 -16.67 -2.86 -8.64
C ILE A 141 -17.71 -2.35 -7.62
N TYR A 142 -18.54 -3.26 -7.07
CA TYR A 142 -19.51 -2.91 -6.04
C TYR A 142 -18.83 -2.31 -4.80
N LYS A 143 -17.79 -2.96 -4.28
CA LYS A 143 -17.06 -2.50 -3.09
C LYS A 143 -16.34 -1.16 -3.33
N TYR A 144 -15.75 -0.99 -4.50
CA TYR A 144 -15.15 0.27 -4.91
C TYR A 144 -16.18 1.42 -4.95
N LYS A 145 -17.33 1.20 -5.62
CA LYS A 145 -18.44 2.17 -5.67
C LYS A 145 -19.04 2.49 -4.30
N LYS A 146 -18.93 1.57 -3.34
CA LYS A 146 -19.35 1.76 -1.94
C LYS A 146 -18.25 2.38 -1.06
N HIS A 147 -17.14 2.83 -1.65
CA HIS A 147 -15.99 3.43 -0.96
C HIS A 147 -15.38 2.56 0.15
N MET A 148 -15.48 1.23 0.04
CA MET A 148 -14.84 0.29 0.96
C MET A 148 -13.32 0.30 0.82
N PHE A 149 -12.81 0.77 -0.32
CA PHE A 149 -11.42 1.09 -0.58
C PHE A 149 -11.32 2.21 -1.63
N ASN A 150 -10.17 2.86 -1.67
CA ASN A 150 -9.93 4.02 -2.52
C ASN A 150 -9.30 3.64 -3.88
N ARG A 151 -9.06 4.65 -4.73
CA ARG A 151 -8.45 4.50 -6.07
C ARG A 151 -7.08 3.84 -6.03
N THR A 152 -6.29 4.08 -4.99
CA THR A 152 -4.96 3.47 -4.85
C THR A 152 -5.07 1.94 -4.79
N HIS A 153 -5.98 1.42 -3.96
CA HIS A 153 -6.18 -0.03 -3.85
C HIS A 153 -6.97 -0.62 -5.01
N PHE A 154 -7.80 0.17 -5.69
CA PHE A 154 -8.38 -0.24 -6.96
C PHE A 154 -7.31 -0.37 -8.05
N SER A 155 -6.32 0.53 -8.08
CA SER A 155 -5.18 0.42 -8.99
C SER A 155 -4.31 -0.80 -8.72
N ASP A 156 -4.25 -1.29 -7.47
CA ASP A 156 -3.55 -2.53 -7.13
C ASP A 156 -4.17 -3.75 -7.82
N ILE A 157 -5.50 -3.81 -7.89
CA ILE A 157 -6.23 -4.86 -8.62
C ILE A 157 -6.06 -4.67 -10.13
N LEU A 158 -6.28 -3.44 -10.62
CA LEU A 158 -6.19 -3.11 -12.04
C LEU A 158 -4.84 -3.48 -12.65
N ARG A 159 -3.72 -3.11 -11.98
CA ARG A 159 -2.37 -3.43 -12.48
C ARG A 159 -2.13 -4.92 -12.57
N LEU A 160 -2.60 -5.70 -11.62
CA LEU A 160 -2.47 -7.14 -11.65
C LEU A 160 -3.34 -7.78 -12.74
N GLU A 161 -4.59 -7.30 -12.94
CA GLU A 161 -5.44 -7.77 -14.03
C GLU A 161 -4.80 -7.53 -15.40
N LEU A 162 -4.31 -6.32 -15.63
CA LEU A 162 -3.65 -5.97 -16.89
C LEU A 162 -2.41 -6.80 -17.15
N LEU A 163 -1.53 -6.90 -16.17
CA LEU A 163 -0.28 -7.66 -16.30
C LEU A 163 -0.54 -9.17 -16.46
N ASN A 164 -1.54 -9.73 -15.76
CA ASN A 164 -1.93 -11.12 -15.96
C ASN A 164 -2.52 -11.38 -17.35
N LYS A 165 -3.37 -10.46 -17.84
CA LYS A 165 -4.05 -10.64 -19.13
C LYS A 165 -3.12 -10.42 -20.32
N TYR A 166 -2.22 -9.46 -20.24
CA TYR A 166 -1.42 -9.01 -21.39
C TYR A 166 0.10 -9.20 -21.20
N GLY A 167 0.62 -9.16 -19.98
CA GLY A 167 2.04 -8.89 -19.71
C GLY A 167 2.40 -7.43 -19.93
N GLY A 168 3.68 -7.11 -19.98
CA GLY A 168 4.17 -5.74 -20.18
C GLY A 168 4.56 -5.04 -18.89
N THR A 169 4.45 -3.72 -18.85
CA THR A 169 4.89 -2.92 -17.69
C THR A 169 3.80 -1.98 -17.21
N TRP A 170 3.50 -2.06 -15.91
CA TRP A 170 2.73 -1.04 -15.21
C TRP A 170 3.66 0.07 -14.72
N ILE A 171 3.30 1.33 -14.98
CA ILE A 171 4.00 2.52 -14.50
C ILE A 171 2.98 3.47 -13.86
N ASP A 172 3.13 3.76 -12.55
CA ASP A 172 2.27 4.72 -11.85
C ASP A 172 2.38 6.14 -12.45
N ALA A 173 1.32 6.93 -12.33
CA ALA A 173 1.25 8.30 -12.82
C ALA A 173 2.30 9.26 -12.19
N SER A 174 2.87 8.90 -11.07
CA SER A 174 3.92 9.68 -10.40
C SER A 174 5.34 9.27 -10.77
N VAL A 175 5.54 8.59 -11.89
CA VAL A 175 6.85 8.12 -12.34
C VAL A 175 7.35 8.97 -13.51
N LEU A 176 8.62 9.36 -13.44
CA LEU A 176 9.38 10.01 -14.51
C LEU A 176 10.40 9.00 -15.07
N ILE A 177 10.49 8.89 -16.39
CA ILE A 177 11.48 8.07 -17.09
C ILE A 177 12.45 9.01 -17.80
N THR A 178 13.73 8.97 -17.43
CA THR A 178 14.75 9.86 -18.01
C THR A 178 15.60 9.18 -19.07
N LYS A 179 15.59 7.85 -19.08
CA LYS A 179 16.35 7.05 -20.06
C LYS A 179 15.73 5.65 -20.18
N TYR A 180 15.79 5.07 -21.38
CA TYR A 180 15.46 3.66 -21.59
C TYR A 180 16.57 2.76 -21.02
N ASP A 181 16.20 1.85 -20.13
CA ASP A 181 17.07 0.80 -19.63
C ASP A 181 16.41 -0.57 -19.90
N PRO A 182 16.92 -1.33 -20.91
CA PRO A 182 16.29 -2.60 -21.30
C PRO A 182 16.23 -3.64 -20.17
N ARG A 183 17.10 -3.52 -19.15
CA ARG A 183 17.10 -4.43 -18.00
C ARG A 183 15.81 -4.36 -17.18
N LEU A 184 15.10 -3.23 -17.21
CA LEU A 184 13.87 -3.02 -16.45
C LEU A 184 12.63 -3.57 -17.16
N TYR A 185 12.65 -3.66 -18.49
CA TYR A 185 11.48 -3.96 -19.31
C TYR A 185 11.50 -5.36 -19.94
N ASN A 186 12.68 -5.98 -20.08
CA ASN A 186 12.85 -7.27 -20.76
C ASN A 186 12.95 -8.43 -19.75
N ASN A 187 11.98 -8.52 -18.82
CA ASN A 187 11.97 -9.54 -17.78
C ASN A 187 10.64 -10.27 -17.71
N ILE A 188 10.68 -11.51 -17.28
CA ILE A 188 9.47 -12.28 -16.92
C ILE A 188 8.80 -11.75 -15.65
N LEU A 189 9.59 -11.13 -14.78
CA LEU A 189 9.13 -10.36 -13.64
C LEU A 189 10.23 -9.44 -13.13
N PHE A 190 9.89 -8.17 -12.86
CA PHE A 190 10.78 -7.16 -12.30
C PHE A 190 10.06 -6.29 -11.28
N PHE A 191 10.73 -5.98 -10.19
CA PHE A 191 10.32 -5.00 -9.17
C PHE A 191 11.50 -4.13 -8.73
N PHE A 192 11.23 -2.86 -8.43
CA PHE A 192 12.10 -2.09 -7.53
C PHE A 192 11.85 -2.54 -6.09
N GLY A 193 12.89 -2.93 -5.36
CA GLY A 193 12.73 -3.41 -3.99
C GLY A 193 13.93 -4.20 -3.48
N GLU A 194 13.71 -4.97 -2.42
CA GLU A 194 14.73 -5.79 -1.79
C GLU A 194 14.25 -7.23 -1.61
N ARG A 195 14.93 -8.17 -2.23
CA ARG A 195 14.60 -9.60 -2.15
C ARG A 195 14.53 -10.14 -0.72
N LYS A 196 15.38 -9.62 0.18
CA LYS A 196 15.45 -10.06 1.58
C LYS A 196 14.40 -9.42 2.49
N SER A 197 13.56 -8.53 1.97
CA SER A 197 12.50 -7.92 2.77
C SER A 197 11.49 -8.98 3.22
N GLU A 198 11.15 -9.00 4.50
CA GLU A 198 10.17 -9.93 5.06
C GLU A 198 8.72 -9.52 4.80
N GLY A 199 8.48 -8.28 4.39
CA GLY A 199 7.15 -7.74 4.15
C GLY A 199 6.92 -7.21 2.74
N CYS A 200 7.62 -6.13 2.37
CA CYS A 200 7.50 -5.50 1.05
C CYS A 200 8.71 -5.88 0.20
N VAL A 201 8.61 -6.94 -0.60
CA VAL A 201 9.71 -7.41 -1.45
C VAL A 201 9.89 -6.56 -2.71
N GLY A 202 8.82 -5.93 -3.19
CA GLY A 202 8.86 -5.10 -4.39
C GLY A 202 7.85 -3.98 -4.35
N SER A 203 8.15 -2.90 -5.04
CA SER A 203 7.28 -1.74 -5.17
C SER A 203 6.22 -1.98 -6.24
N SER A 204 4.98 -1.58 -5.96
CA SER A 204 3.87 -1.74 -6.90
C SER A 204 3.79 -0.64 -7.96
N TRP A 205 4.54 0.44 -7.82
CA TRP A 205 4.48 1.60 -8.71
C TRP A 205 5.19 1.40 -10.07
N PHE A 206 6.03 0.37 -10.19
CA PHE A 206 6.67 -0.06 -11.43
C PHE A 206 6.81 -1.59 -11.40
N ILE A 207 6.10 -2.28 -12.28
CA ILE A 207 6.13 -3.74 -12.38
C ILE A 207 6.23 -4.13 -13.85
N THR A 208 7.27 -4.83 -14.23
CA THR A 208 7.33 -5.53 -15.53
C THR A 208 7.01 -7.00 -15.32
N SER A 209 6.22 -7.57 -16.20
CA SER A 209 5.80 -8.96 -16.07
C SER A 209 5.53 -9.62 -17.43
N GLU A 210 5.78 -10.92 -17.51
CA GLU A 210 5.19 -11.76 -18.54
C GLU A 210 3.67 -11.84 -18.39
N LYS A 211 2.96 -12.22 -19.43
CA LYS A 211 1.53 -12.53 -19.38
C LYS A 211 1.31 -13.72 -18.46
N GLY A 212 0.38 -13.61 -17.53
CA GLY A 212 0.00 -14.70 -16.63
C GLY A 212 1.08 -15.12 -15.66
N SER A 213 1.91 -14.18 -15.19
CA SER A 213 2.96 -14.45 -14.19
C SER A 213 2.38 -15.19 -12.99
N PRO A 214 2.94 -16.38 -12.61
CA PRO A 214 2.45 -17.17 -11.49
C PRO A 214 2.38 -16.38 -10.17
N ILE A 215 3.39 -15.54 -9.94
CA ILE A 215 3.46 -14.72 -8.73
C ILE A 215 2.34 -13.66 -8.72
N LEU A 216 2.18 -12.90 -9.84
CA LEU A 216 1.16 -11.86 -9.90
C LEU A 216 -0.26 -12.44 -9.96
N ARG A 217 -0.45 -13.60 -10.61
CA ARG A 217 -1.73 -14.30 -10.63
C ARG A 217 -2.14 -14.74 -9.22
N THR A 218 -1.24 -15.37 -8.48
CA THR A 218 -1.51 -15.78 -7.10
C THR A 218 -1.80 -14.57 -6.20
N ALA A 219 -1.06 -13.46 -6.35
CA ALA A 219 -1.31 -12.24 -5.60
C ALA A 219 -2.70 -11.64 -5.90
N LEU A 220 -3.16 -11.70 -7.16
CA LEU A 220 -4.49 -11.27 -7.57
C LEU A 220 -5.60 -12.15 -6.95
N ASP A 221 -5.43 -13.48 -6.98
CA ASP A 221 -6.39 -14.41 -6.38
C ASP A 221 -6.50 -14.18 -4.87
N LEU A 222 -5.38 -13.90 -4.18
CA LEU A 222 -5.36 -13.52 -2.76
C LEU A 222 -6.07 -12.18 -2.50
N LEU A 223 -5.89 -11.16 -3.36
CA LEU A 223 -6.64 -9.90 -3.28
C LEU A 223 -8.14 -10.12 -3.45
N TYR A 224 -8.53 -10.96 -4.40
CA TYR A 224 -9.94 -11.30 -4.59
C TYR A 224 -10.53 -12.03 -3.40
N GLU A 225 -9.82 -13.00 -2.86
CA GLU A 225 -10.26 -13.72 -1.66
C GLU A 225 -10.34 -12.77 -0.45
N TYR A 226 -9.37 -11.87 -0.31
CA TYR A 226 -9.45 -10.83 0.73
C TYR A 226 -10.71 -10.01 0.61
N TRP A 227 -11.01 -9.46 -0.58
CA TRP A 227 -12.17 -8.61 -0.79
C TRP A 227 -13.50 -9.37 -0.82
N LYS A 228 -13.51 -10.68 -0.98
CA LYS A 228 -14.71 -11.50 -0.71
C LYS A 228 -15.03 -11.53 0.78
N ARG A 229 -14.03 -11.73 1.63
CA ARG A 229 -14.19 -11.90 3.08
C ARG A 229 -14.33 -10.59 3.85
N ASN A 230 -13.75 -9.49 3.36
CA ASN A 230 -13.59 -8.25 4.12
C ASN A 230 -14.27 -7.06 3.43
N HIS A 231 -14.72 -6.11 4.25
CA HIS A 231 -15.36 -4.86 3.79
C HIS A 231 -14.48 -3.63 4.02
N GLU A 232 -13.36 -3.78 4.73
CA GLU A 232 -12.41 -2.73 5.05
C GLU A 232 -11.01 -3.16 4.68
N LEU A 233 -10.16 -2.19 4.35
CA LEU A 233 -8.74 -2.44 4.13
C LEU A 233 -8.04 -2.59 5.47
N CYS A 234 -7.43 -3.74 5.72
CA CYS A 234 -6.66 -3.97 6.95
C CYS A 234 -5.30 -3.27 6.93
N ASN A 235 -4.76 -2.99 5.75
CA ASN A 235 -3.39 -2.50 5.61
C ASN A 235 -3.14 -1.85 4.26
N TYR A 236 -2.43 -0.70 4.25
CA TYR A 236 -2.05 0.00 3.03
C TYR A 236 -1.18 -0.87 2.09
N TYR A 237 -0.32 -1.72 2.63
CA TYR A 237 0.60 -2.57 1.86
C TYR A 237 0.06 -3.98 1.57
N LEU A 238 -1.27 -4.16 1.58
CA LEU A 238 -1.88 -5.49 1.40
C LEU A 238 -1.40 -6.21 0.14
N LEU A 239 -1.33 -5.50 -1.00
CA LEU A 239 -0.79 -6.05 -2.25
C LEU A 239 0.64 -6.58 -2.06
N HIS A 240 1.51 -5.80 -1.40
CA HIS A 240 2.92 -6.18 -1.19
C HIS A 240 3.04 -7.45 -0.32
N LEU A 241 2.16 -7.60 0.69
CA LEU A 241 2.10 -8.81 1.52
C LEU A 241 1.69 -10.03 0.70
N PHE A 242 0.70 -9.89 -0.18
CA PHE A 242 0.27 -10.98 -1.05
C PHE A 242 1.29 -11.32 -2.13
N ILE A 243 1.98 -10.32 -2.69
CA ILE A 243 3.15 -10.58 -3.56
C ILE A 243 4.22 -11.38 -2.80
N LYS A 244 4.54 -11.01 -1.55
CA LYS A 244 5.51 -11.76 -0.74
C LYS A 244 5.07 -13.22 -0.51
N MET A 245 3.81 -13.46 -0.16
CA MET A 245 3.28 -14.81 -0.01
C MET A 245 3.38 -15.61 -1.32
N ALA A 246 3.03 -14.98 -2.45
CA ALA A 246 3.17 -15.61 -3.77
C ALA A 246 4.63 -15.91 -4.11
N CYS A 247 5.55 -15.01 -3.80
CA CYS A 247 7.00 -15.24 -3.97
C CYS A 247 7.48 -16.44 -3.14
N ASP A 248 6.95 -16.63 -1.94
CA ASP A 248 7.29 -17.77 -1.09
C ASP A 248 6.76 -19.09 -1.69
N LYS A 249 5.54 -19.09 -2.24
CA LYS A 249 4.97 -20.25 -2.95
C LYS A 249 5.81 -20.64 -4.17
N TYR A 250 6.27 -19.67 -4.95
CA TYR A 250 7.07 -19.85 -6.16
C TYR A 250 8.57 -19.58 -5.92
N ASN A 251 9.11 -20.06 -4.81
CA ASN A 251 10.48 -19.74 -4.35
C ASN A 251 11.58 -19.97 -5.40
N ALA A 252 11.48 -21.03 -6.21
CA ALA A 252 12.45 -21.31 -7.27
C ALA A 252 12.48 -20.22 -8.35
N ASP A 253 11.30 -19.74 -8.75
CA ASP A 253 11.16 -18.69 -9.76
C ASP A 253 11.46 -17.31 -9.16
N TYR A 254 11.06 -17.08 -7.91
CA TYR A 254 11.40 -15.87 -7.18
C TYR A 254 12.90 -15.62 -7.09
N LYS A 255 13.73 -16.66 -6.99
CA LYS A 255 15.19 -16.54 -7.02
C LYS A 255 15.73 -15.99 -8.35
N LYS A 256 14.98 -16.11 -9.44
CA LYS A 256 15.35 -15.62 -10.77
C LYS A 256 14.83 -14.20 -11.05
N VAL A 257 13.91 -13.67 -10.22
CA VAL A 257 13.37 -12.31 -10.37
C VAL A 257 14.49 -11.29 -10.23
N LEU A 258 14.58 -10.35 -11.15
CA LEU A 258 15.48 -9.22 -11.05
C LEU A 258 14.92 -8.18 -10.08
N PHE A 259 15.77 -7.72 -9.18
CA PHE A 259 15.49 -6.62 -8.25
C PHE A 259 16.54 -5.53 -8.40
N GLU A 260 16.08 -4.29 -8.47
CA GLU A 260 16.90 -3.10 -8.34
C GLU A 260 16.51 -2.37 -7.07
N SER A 261 17.48 -1.71 -6.41
CA SER A 261 17.20 -0.95 -5.18
C SER A 261 16.12 0.10 -5.40
N ASN A 262 15.21 0.20 -4.43
CA ASN A 262 14.15 1.20 -4.44
C ASN A 262 14.63 2.60 -3.99
N ILE A 263 15.89 2.73 -3.52
CA ILE A 263 16.44 4.00 -2.99
C ILE A 263 16.74 5.01 -4.10
N PRO A 264 17.53 4.68 -5.16
CA PRO A 264 17.85 5.65 -6.20
C PRO A 264 16.64 6.29 -6.88
N PRO A 265 15.57 5.54 -7.21
CA PRO A 265 14.36 6.12 -7.80
C PRO A 265 13.68 7.21 -6.95
N HIS A 266 13.83 7.20 -5.63
CA HIS A 266 13.17 8.15 -4.74
C HIS A 266 13.99 9.42 -4.44
N VAL A 267 15.26 9.47 -4.84
CA VAL A 267 16.12 10.61 -4.53
C VAL A 267 15.59 11.89 -5.13
N LEU A 268 15.19 11.88 -6.41
CA LEU A 268 14.71 13.07 -7.10
C LEU A 268 13.44 13.64 -6.43
N GLN A 269 12.55 12.79 -5.89
CA GLN A 269 11.36 13.23 -5.16
C GLN A 269 11.72 14.14 -3.98
N SER A 270 12.78 13.82 -3.24
CA SER A 270 13.22 14.61 -2.08
C SER A 270 13.79 15.98 -2.46
N GLN A 271 14.17 16.16 -3.72
CA GLN A 271 14.76 17.39 -4.22
C GLN A 271 13.74 18.36 -4.85
N LEU A 272 12.51 17.94 -5.13
CA LEU A 272 11.52 18.70 -5.92
C LEU A 272 11.36 20.16 -5.48
N LYS A 273 11.36 20.44 -4.17
CA LYS A 273 11.22 21.82 -3.62
C LYS A 273 12.54 22.56 -3.47
N ASN A 274 13.69 21.90 -3.68
CA ASN A 274 15.00 22.52 -3.56
C ASN A 274 15.34 23.34 -4.82
N LYS A 275 16.20 24.34 -4.65
CA LYS A 275 16.76 25.08 -5.79
C LYS A 275 17.47 24.11 -6.73
N PHE A 276 17.24 24.27 -8.04
CA PHE A 276 17.85 23.43 -9.05
C PHE A 276 19.37 23.52 -9.01
N ASN A 277 20.00 22.37 -9.09
CA ASN A 277 21.45 22.20 -9.20
C ASN A 277 21.74 21.14 -10.26
N GLU A 278 22.33 21.57 -11.37
CA GLU A 278 22.57 20.73 -12.54
C GLU A 278 23.50 19.55 -12.22
N THR A 279 24.57 19.78 -11.44
CA THR A 279 25.49 18.70 -11.06
C THR A 279 24.78 17.61 -10.27
N LEU A 280 24.01 18.00 -9.25
CA LEU A 280 23.23 17.04 -8.46
C LEU A 280 22.16 16.34 -9.30
N TYR A 281 21.51 17.05 -10.22
CA TYR A 281 20.53 16.45 -11.14
C TYR A 281 21.16 15.35 -11.98
N ASN A 282 22.30 15.64 -12.61
CA ASN A 282 23.03 14.65 -13.41
C ASN A 282 23.47 13.44 -12.59
N GLU A 283 23.99 13.65 -11.37
CA GLU A 283 24.33 12.54 -10.45
C GLU A 283 23.13 11.65 -10.10
N ILE A 284 21.93 12.25 -9.96
CA ILE A 284 20.69 11.49 -9.72
C ILE A 284 20.31 10.67 -10.95
N LEU A 285 20.41 11.26 -12.16
CA LEU A 285 20.07 10.58 -13.41
C LEU A 285 21.04 9.44 -13.76
N GLU A 286 22.31 9.56 -13.37
CA GLU A 286 23.30 8.48 -13.52
C GLU A 286 22.96 7.25 -12.66
N LYS A 287 22.37 7.46 -11.48
CA LYS A 287 22.06 6.39 -10.53
C LYS A 287 20.76 5.66 -10.83
N SER A 288 19.84 6.32 -11.55
CA SER A 288 18.56 5.71 -11.92
C SER A 288 18.02 6.33 -13.20
N SER A 289 17.45 5.51 -14.07
CA SER A 289 16.71 5.93 -15.26
C SER A 289 15.21 6.10 -15.00
N VAL A 290 14.75 5.72 -13.81
CA VAL A 290 13.35 5.75 -13.39
C VAL A 290 13.26 6.45 -12.05
N HIS A 291 12.39 7.46 -11.94
CA HIS A 291 12.26 8.24 -10.72
C HIS A 291 10.80 8.23 -10.24
N LYS A 292 10.59 7.75 -9.02
CA LYS A 292 9.30 7.83 -8.33
C LYS A 292 9.17 9.22 -7.71
N LEU A 293 8.23 9.99 -8.23
CA LEU A 293 7.91 11.33 -7.77
C LEU A 293 6.62 11.32 -6.93
N THR A 294 6.05 12.48 -6.68
CA THR A 294 4.76 12.66 -5.99
C THR A 294 3.83 13.54 -6.82
N VAL A 295 2.53 13.23 -6.75
CA VAL A 295 1.47 14.05 -7.35
C VAL A 295 0.56 14.69 -6.29
N HIS A 296 0.96 14.59 -5.01
CA HIS A 296 0.17 15.07 -3.87
C HIS A 296 0.51 16.51 -3.45
N ILE A 297 1.55 17.09 -4.04
CA ILE A 297 1.94 18.48 -3.78
C ILE A 297 1.32 19.33 -4.88
N PRO A 298 0.46 20.31 -4.56
CA PRO A 298 -0.09 21.24 -5.53
C PRO A 298 1.00 22.03 -6.28
N ASP A 299 0.80 22.29 -7.56
CA ASP A 299 1.79 22.97 -8.41
C ASP A 299 2.17 24.36 -7.90
N ASN A 300 1.25 25.06 -7.24
CA ASN A 300 1.47 26.40 -6.68
C ASN A 300 2.32 26.40 -5.37
N GLU A 301 2.64 25.25 -4.82
CA GLU A 301 3.55 25.13 -3.67
C GLU A 301 5.04 25.10 -4.06
N PHE A 302 5.35 25.14 -5.36
CA PHE A 302 6.74 25.12 -5.82
C PHE A 302 7.23 26.55 -6.17
N GLU A 303 8.36 26.92 -5.58
CA GLU A 303 9.06 28.17 -5.92
C GLU A 303 9.72 28.08 -7.29
N LYS A 304 10.05 29.25 -7.86
CA LYS A 304 10.80 29.33 -9.12
C LYS A 304 12.21 28.75 -8.98
N ASN A 305 12.76 28.25 -10.07
CA ASN A 305 14.11 27.69 -10.15
C ASN A 305 14.34 26.49 -9.24
N THR A 306 13.33 25.64 -9.04
CA THR A 306 13.41 24.39 -8.31
C THR A 306 13.60 23.20 -9.24
N PHE A 307 13.95 22.02 -8.71
CA PHE A 307 13.95 20.78 -9.48
C PHE A 307 12.59 20.51 -10.12
N TYR A 308 11.48 20.83 -9.43
CA TYR A 308 10.15 20.74 -10.01
C TYR A 308 10.03 21.58 -11.29
N CYS A 309 10.42 22.86 -11.26
CA CYS A 309 10.36 23.74 -12.43
C CYS A 309 11.18 23.18 -13.59
N HIS A 310 12.40 22.69 -13.32
CA HIS A 310 13.25 22.10 -14.34
C HIS A 310 12.60 20.88 -15.01
N ILE A 311 12.00 19.96 -14.23
CA ILE A 311 11.29 18.79 -14.76
C ILE A 311 10.08 19.23 -15.62
N ILE A 312 9.33 20.25 -15.17
CA ILE A 312 8.20 20.79 -15.95
C ILE A 312 8.69 21.41 -17.26
N ASP A 313 9.75 22.21 -17.23
CA ASP A 313 10.30 22.85 -18.43
C ASP A 313 10.80 21.82 -19.45
N GLU A 314 11.34 20.70 -19.00
CA GLU A 314 11.88 19.62 -19.83
C GLU A 314 10.80 18.70 -20.41
N TYR A 315 9.81 18.29 -19.60
CA TYR A 315 8.88 17.20 -19.95
C TYR A 315 7.41 17.62 -20.07
N TYR A 316 7.00 18.79 -19.56
CA TYR A 316 5.60 19.21 -19.71
C TYR A 316 5.34 19.68 -21.16
N PRO A 317 4.20 19.31 -21.79
CA PRO A 317 3.88 19.74 -23.14
C PRO A 317 3.78 21.28 -23.22
N LYS A 318 4.45 21.84 -24.19
CA LYS A 318 4.35 23.26 -24.50
C LYS A 318 3.11 23.53 -25.33
#